data_29ddc8ef7b9dcc24878b506b7c2cd921
#
_entry.id   29ddc8ef7b9dcc24878b506b7c2cd921
#
_cell.length_a   1.000
_cell.length_b   1.000
_cell.length_c   1.000
_cell.angle_alpha   90.00
_cell.angle_beta   90.00
_cell.angle_gamma   90.00
#
_symmetry.space_group_name_H-M   'P 1'
#
loop_
_entity.id
_entity.type
_entity.pdbx_description
1 polymer ?
#
loop_
_entity_poly.entity_id
_entity_poly.type
_entity_poly.pdbx_seq_one_letter_code
_entity_poly.pdbx_strand_id
1 'polypeptide(L)'
;VKPHPSSILYDECGLIEKMVDKLNSANVFICPDDLNTKSLSVCADTLITVHGTAVLEYSCLGIPVVLAGKPFYSEFGFTIEPDSKANYEKALLNLNNVTALTDKQINKALEVYAIWNEQFDWHNPIITSEVQANVWGSDIPRDLEEAYRLLTENLLVNDPRKLKLWLFAQDAVK
;
A
#
# COMPACT_ATOMS: atom_id res chain seq x y z
N VAL A 1 10.20 5.39 -12.35
CA VAL A 1 9.00 4.57 -12.05
C VAL A 1 9.45 3.30 -11.35
N LYS A 2 8.81 2.96 -10.23
CA LYS A 2 9.06 1.70 -9.52
C LYS A 2 7.83 0.79 -9.69
N PRO A 3 7.95 -0.33 -10.42
CA PRO A 3 6.88 -1.31 -10.49
C PRO A 3 6.57 -1.88 -9.10
N HIS A 4 5.31 -2.22 -8.85
CA HIS A 4 4.92 -2.84 -7.59
C HIS A 4 5.40 -4.30 -7.55
N PRO A 5 5.97 -4.78 -6.43
CA PRO A 5 6.44 -6.18 -6.35
C PRO A 5 5.35 -7.22 -6.66
N SER A 6 4.09 -6.89 -6.35
CA SER A 6 2.95 -7.77 -6.63
C SER A 6 2.36 -7.63 -8.04
N SER A 7 2.99 -6.86 -8.95
CA SER A 7 2.49 -6.72 -10.34
C SER A 7 2.39 -8.06 -11.07
N ILE A 8 3.20 -9.04 -10.69
CA ILE A 8 3.11 -10.42 -11.16
C ILE A 8 1.75 -11.07 -10.86
N LEU A 9 1.11 -10.71 -9.75
CA LEU A 9 -0.19 -11.28 -9.34
C LEU A 9 -1.37 -10.70 -10.15
N TYR A 10 -1.14 -9.57 -10.82
CA TYR A 10 -2.15 -8.86 -11.61
C TYR A 10 -1.94 -9.02 -13.12
N ASP A 11 -1.06 -9.95 -13.54
CA ASP A 11 -0.67 -10.14 -14.94
C ASP A 11 -0.10 -8.86 -15.62
N GLU A 12 0.54 -8.02 -14.81
CA GLU A 12 1.12 -6.74 -15.24
C GLU A 12 2.64 -6.81 -15.46
N CYS A 13 3.21 -8.02 -15.42
CA CYS A 13 4.65 -8.20 -15.63
C CYS A 13 5.11 -7.64 -16.99
N GLY A 14 6.09 -6.74 -16.91
CA GLY A 14 6.67 -6.11 -18.10
C GLY A 14 5.76 -5.09 -18.79
N LEU A 15 4.59 -4.79 -18.23
CA LEU A 15 3.68 -3.77 -18.80
C LEU A 15 4.27 -2.36 -18.62
N ILE A 16 4.76 -2.07 -17.42
CA ILE A 16 5.36 -0.76 -17.09
C ILE A 16 6.61 -0.52 -17.91
N GLU A 17 7.47 -1.53 -18.03
CA GLU A 17 8.68 -1.49 -18.83
C GLU A 17 8.36 -1.19 -20.29
N LYS A 18 7.41 -1.91 -20.88
CA LYS A 18 6.93 -1.64 -22.25
C LYS A 18 6.36 -0.23 -22.43
N MET A 19 5.67 0.29 -21.41
CA MET A 19 5.15 1.66 -21.48
C MET A 19 6.27 2.69 -21.42
N VAL A 20 7.27 2.50 -20.56
CA VAL A 20 8.42 3.39 -20.46
C VAL A 20 9.26 3.35 -21.74
N ASP A 21 9.51 2.18 -22.30
CA ASP A 21 10.21 2.00 -23.57
C ASP A 21 9.46 2.71 -24.72
N LYS A 22 8.15 2.57 -24.75
CA LYS A 22 7.31 3.23 -25.76
C LYS A 22 7.33 4.75 -25.65
N LEU A 23 7.43 5.29 -24.41
CA LEU A 23 7.55 6.74 -24.19
C LEU A 23 8.86 7.29 -24.77
N ASN A 24 9.91 6.48 -24.84
CA ASN A 24 11.23 6.85 -25.32
C ASN A 24 11.73 8.21 -24.77
N SER A 25 11.48 8.45 -23.48
CA SER A 25 11.80 9.70 -22.80
C SER A 25 13.10 9.57 -22.01
N ALA A 26 14.01 10.50 -22.20
CA ALA A 26 15.25 10.56 -21.43
C ALA A 26 15.06 10.89 -19.94
N ASN A 27 13.84 11.26 -19.54
CA ASN A 27 13.52 11.69 -18.17
C ASN A 27 12.67 10.65 -17.41
N VAL A 28 12.38 9.50 -18.01
CA VAL A 28 11.59 8.45 -17.37
C VAL A 28 12.43 7.18 -17.28
N PHE A 29 12.62 6.69 -16.08
CA PHE A 29 13.47 5.51 -15.80
C PHE A 29 12.70 4.48 -15.00
N ILE A 30 12.98 3.21 -15.26
CA ILE A 30 12.57 2.11 -14.39
C ILE A 30 13.54 2.03 -13.21
N CYS A 31 12.98 2.01 -12.02
CA CYS A 31 13.75 1.80 -10.81
C CYS A 31 14.21 0.34 -10.74
N PRO A 32 15.48 0.07 -10.43
CA PRO A 32 15.97 -1.28 -10.19
C PRO A 32 15.16 -2.00 -9.10
N ASP A 33 14.95 -3.31 -9.28
CA ASP A 33 14.11 -4.12 -8.40
C ASP A 33 14.66 -4.21 -6.98
N ASP A 34 15.99 -4.23 -6.84
CA ASP A 34 16.72 -4.29 -5.58
C ASP A 34 16.72 -2.97 -4.80
N LEU A 35 16.33 -1.86 -5.44
CA LEU A 35 16.26 -0.57 -4.76
C LEU A 35 15.02 -0.47 -3.86
N ASN A 36 15.26 -0.31 -2.59
CA ASN A 36 14.21 -0.17 -1.58
C ASN A 36 13.43 1.15 -1.77
N THR A 37 12.10 1.09 -1.66
CA THR A 37 11.23 2.29 -1.73
C THR A 37 11.63 3.36 -0.72
N LYS A 38 12.04 2.96 0.48
CA LYS A 38 12.53 3.88 1.51
C LYS A 38 13.79 4.62 1.09
N SER A 39 14.68 3.97 0.33
CA SER A 39 15.89 4.62 -0.19
C SER A 39 15.56 5.69 -1.24
N LEU A 40 14.47 5.54 -1.97
CA LEU A 40 14.02 6.53 -2.95
C LEU A 40 13.54 7.83 -2.29
N SER A 41 13.07 7.79 -1.05
CA SER A 41 12.60 9.00 -0.35
C SER A 41 13.70 10.06 -0.17
N VAL A 42 14.97 9.65 -0.19
CA VAL A 42 16.11 10.58 -0.04
C VAL A 42 16.28 11.51 -1.26
N CYS A 43 15.77 11.10 -2.42
CA CYS A 43 15.90 11.85 -3.68
C CYS A 43 14.54 12.21 -4.32
N ALA A 44 13.44 11.94 -3.63
CA ALA A 44 12.11 12.21 -4.15
C ALA A 44 11.61 13.57 -3.66
N ASP A 45 11.22 14.44 -4.58
CA ASP A 45 10.52 15.69 -4.27
C ASP A 45 9.02 15.49 -4.14
N THR A 46 8.47 14.49 -4.82
CA THR A 46 7.03 14.16 -4.82
C THR A 46 6.84 12.69 -5.13
N LEU A 47 5.92 12.04 -4.44
CA LEU A 47 5.45 10.70 -4.76
C LEU A 47 4.14 10.77 -5.53
N ILE A 48 4.01 9.96 -6.60
CA ILE A 48 2.77 9.79 -7.35
C ILE A 48 2.40 8.32 -7.28
N THR A 49 1.18 8.04 -6.82
CA THR A 49 0.71 6.65 -6.71
C THR A 49 -0.82 6.58 -6.72
N VAL A 50 -1.35 5.38 -6.92
CA VAL A 50 -2.80 5.12 -6.77
C VAL A 50 -3.13 4.83 -5.32
N HIS A 51 -2.44 3.86 -4.74
CA HIS A 51 -2.57 3.34 -3.39
C HIS A 51 -1.19 2.94 -2.86
N GLY A 52 -1.09 2.66 -1.59
CA GLY A 52 0.09 2.03 -1.00
C GLY A 52 0.51 2.67 0.31
N THR A 53 1.11 1.88 1.20
CA THR A 53 1.60 2.33 2.52
C THR A 53 2.79 3.28 2.40
N ALA A 54 3.53 3.27 1.30
CA ALA A 54 4.59 4.23 1.00
C ALA A 54 4.12 5.71 1.10
N VAL A 55 2.83 5.97 0.85
CA VAL A 55 2.23 7.30 1.02
C VAL A 55 2.41 7.80 2.45
N LEU A 56 2.10 6.97 3.44
CA LEU A 56 2.25 7.33 4.85
C LEU A 56 3.72 7.59 5.20
N GLU A 57 4.62 6.70 4.75
CA GLU A 57 6.05 6.83 5.00
C GLU A 57 6.62 8.13 4.41
N TYR A 58 6.29 8.45 3.17
CA TYR A 58 6.76 9.65 2.48
C TYR A 58 6.17 10.92 3.10
N SER A 59 4.88 10.90 3.45
CA SER A 59 4.23 12.04 4.12
C SER A 59 4.81 12.31 5.50
N CYS A 60 5.20 11.27 6.27
CA CYS A 60 5.91 11.42 7.53
C CYS A 60 7.30 12.07 7.37
N LEU A 61 7.91 11.95 6.19
CA LEU A 61 9.18 12.58 5.84
C LEU A 61 9.00 14.01 5.24
N GLY A 62 7.77 14.49 5.16
CA GLY A 62 7.46 15.80 4.60
C GLY A 62 7.37 15.84 3.08
N ILE A 63 7.43 14.69 2.42
CA ILE A 63 7.36 14.58 0.96
C ILE A 63 5.89 14.59 0.55
N PRO A 64 5.46 15.52 -0.32
CA PRO A 64 4.08 15.57 -0.80
C PRO A 64 3.76 14.38 -1.70
N VAL A 65 2.52 13.92 -1.63
CA VAL A 65 2.04 12.78 -2.40
C VAL A 65 0.81 13.15 -3.19
N VAL A 66 0.81 12.82 -4.50
CA VAL A 66 -0.37 12.94 -5.38
C VAL A 66 -0.99 11.56 -5.53
N LEU A 67 -2.27 11.46 -5.18
CA LEU A 67 -3.05 10.23 -5.26
C LEU A 67 -3.94 10.19 -6.50
N ALA A 68 -3.96 9.06 -7.19
CA ALA A 68 -4.92 8.76 -8.26
C ALA A 68 -6.12 7.95 -7.75
N GLY A 69 -6.10 7.49 -6.50
CA GLY A 69 -7.14 6.70 -5.86
C GLY A 69 -7.58 7.27 -4.51
N LYS A 70 -8.49 6.58 -3.83
CA LYS A 70 -8.97 6.94 -2.49
C LYS A 70 -8.67 5.81 -1.50
N PRO A 71 -7.45 5.73 -0.96
CA PRO A 71 -7.12 4.80 0.12
C PRO A 71 -7.75 5.23 1.46
N PHE A 72 -7.62 4.37 2.49
CA PHE A 72 -8.19 4.63 3.82
C PHE A 72 -7.67 5.91 4.50
N TYR A 73 -6.48 6.37 4.12
CA TYR A 73 -5.85 7.59 4.64
C TYR A 73 -6.18 8.85 3.79
N SER A 74 -7.11 8.75 2.85
CA SER A 74 -7.64 9.92 2.12
C SER A 74 -8.36 10.88 3.05
N GLU A 75 -8.42 12.16 2.67
CA GLU A 75 -9.15 13.22 3.36
C GLU A 75 -8.55 13.64 4.72
N PHE A 76 -7.39 13.10 5.12
CA PHE A 76 -6.68 13.57 6.32
C PHE A 76 -5.85 14.85 6.09
N GLY A 77 -5.76 15.34 4.85
CA GLY A 77 -5.20 16.65 4.51
C GLY A 77 -3.68 16.71 4.36
N PHE A 78 -2.99 15.59 4.32
CA PHE A 78 -1.55 15.51 4.03
C PHE A 78 -1.22 14.98 2.63
N THR A 79 -2.25 14.68 1.83
CA THR A 79 -2.12 14.22 0.44
C THR A 79 -2.83 15.17 -0.52
N ILE A 80 -2.41 15.17 -1.77
CA ILE A 80 -3.06 15.89 -2.87
C ILE A 80 -3.98 14.89 -3.55
N GLU A 81 -5.28 15.13 -3.49
CA GLU A 81 -6.35 14.21 -3.89
C GLU A 81 -7.24 14.82 -4.96
N PRO A 82 -6.85 14.79 -6.23
CA PRO A 82 -7.71 15.29 -7.30
C PRO A 82 -9.01 14.47 -7.38
N ASP A 83 -10.12 15.17 -7.48
CA ASP A 83 -11.48 14.60 -7.48
C ASP A 83 -11.93 14.07 -8.85
N SER A 84 -11.15 14.35 -9.90
CA SER A 84 -11.46 13.96 -11.27
C SER A 84 -10.19 13.73 -12.07
N LYS A 85 -10.30 12.98 -13.19
CA LYS A 85 -9.19 12.75 -14.12
C LYS A 85 -8.60 14.07 -14.61
N ALA A 86 -9.46 15.05 -14.95
CA ALA A 86 -9.00 16.36 -15.43
C ALA A 86 -8.20 17.12 -14.36
N ASN A 87 -8.62 17.05 -13.09
CA ASN A 87 -7.89 17.67 -11.99
C ASN A 87 -6.60 16.89 -11.65
N TYR A 88 -6.60 15.56 -11.81
CA TYR A 88 -5.39 14.76 -11.69
C TYR A 88 -4.35 15.14 -12.77
N GLU A 89 -4.76 15.25 -14.03
CA GLU A 89 -3.88 15.70 -15.12
C GLU A 89 -3.30 17.10 -14.84
N LYS A 90 -4.13 18.03 -14.32
CA LYS A 90 -3.65 19.36 -13.91
C LYS A 90 -2.65 19.28 -12.75
N ALA A 91 -2.88 18.42 -11.76
CA ALA A 91 -1.94 18.22 -10.65
C ALA A 91 -0.59 17.72 -11.16
N LEU A 92 -0.58 16.76 -12.09
CA LEU A 92 0.64 16.26 -12.71
C LEU A 92 1.40 17.33 -13.50
N LEU A 93 0.69 18.20 -14.23
CA LEU A 93 1.30 19.31 -14.97
C LEU A 93 1.87 20.40 -14.05
N ASN A 94 1.44 20.46 -12.82
CA ASN A 94 1.85 21.45 -11.82
C ASN A 94 2.76 20.91 -10.74
N LEU A 95 3.39 19.76 -10.92
CA LEU A 95 4.28 19.14 -9.92
C LEU A 95 5.41 20.08 -9.47
N ASN A 96 5.93 20.91 -10.36
CA ASN A 96 6.99 21.89 -10.03
C ASN A 96 6.56 22.95 -9.00
N ASN A 97 5.26 23.12 -8.77
CA ASN A 97 4.70 24.07 -7.81
C ASN A 97 4.26 23.37 -6.50
N VAL A 98 4.43 22.07 -6.40
CA VAL A 98 4.12 21.32 -5.19
C VAL A 98 5.21 21.59 -4.17
N THR A 99 4.81 22.03 -2.98
CA THR A 99 5.72 22.32 -1.87
C THR A 99 5.77 21.16 -0.88
N ALA A 100 6.86 21.06 -0.13
CA ALA A 100 6.97 20.13 0.98
C ALA A 100 5.81 20.30 1.97
N LEU A 101 5.46 19.24 2.66
CA LEU A 101 4.41 19.27 3.67
C LEU A 101 4.78 20.18 4.84
N THR A 102 3.80 20.86 5.38
CA THR A 102 3.93 21.63 6.62
C THR A 102 4.03 20.71 7.84
N ASP A 103 4.61 21.20 8.94
CA ASP A 103 4.69 20.44 10.21
C ASP A 103 3.32 19.90 10.66
N LYS A 104 2.24 20.68 10.45
CA LYS A 104 0.87 20.23 10.76
C LYS A 104 0.46 19.01 9.95
N GLN A 105 0.81 18.97 8.66
CA GLN A 105 0.51 17.86 7.77
C GLN A 105 1.38 16.64 8.10
N ILE A 106 2.66 16.85 8.39
CA ILE A 106 3.59 15.80 8.83
C ILE A 106 3.09 15.15 10.12
N ASN A 107 2.71 15.96 11.12
CA ASN A 107 2.16 15.44 12.37
C ASN A 107 0.89 14.63 12.15
N LYS A 108 0.02 15.09 11.24
CA LYS A 108 -1.19 14.31 10.89
C LYS A 108 -0.85 12.99 10.22
N ALA A 109 0.13 12.95 9.33
CA ALA A 109 0.60 11.72 8.70
C ALA A 109 1.21 10.76 9.74
N LEU A 110 2.00 11.28 10.69
CA LEU A 110 2.56 10.50 11.80
C LEU A 110 1.48 9.88 12.69
N GLU A 111 0.42 10.64 13.03
CA GLU A 111 -0.72 10.13 13.78
C GLU A 111 -1.40 8.96 13.06
N VAL A 112 -1.69 9.14 11.76
CA VAL A 112 -2.32 8.09 10.95
C VAL A 112 -1.42 6.87 10.79
N TYR A 113 -0.12 7.09 10.61
CA TYR A 113 0.87 6.02 10.50
C TYR A 113 1.02 5.22 11.80
N ALA A 114 1.03 5.91 12.95
CA ALA A 114 1.07 5.27 14.26
C ALA A 114 -0.17 4.38 14.49
N ILE A 115 -1.37 4.92 14.23
CA ILE A 115 -2.62 4.15 14.36
C ILE A 115 -2.61 2.94 13.41
N TRP A 116 -2.14 3.12 12.18
CA TRP A 116 -2.02 2.05 11.20
C TRP A 116 -1.11 0.93 11.71
N ASN A 117 0.08 1.28 12.20
CA ASN A 117 1.03 0.30 12.73
C ASN A 117 0.50 -0.41 13.99
N GLU A 118 -0.14 0.31 14.92
CA GLU A 118 -0.73 -0.29 16.10
C GLU A 118 -1.85 -1.29 15.75
N GLN A 119 -2.62 -1.04 14.68
CA GLN A 119 -3.64 -1.99 14.22
C GLN A 119 -3.02 -3.27 13.67
N PHE A 120 -1.82 -3.22 13.09
CA PHE A 120 -1.11 -4.41 12.60
C PHE A 120 -0.31 -5.13 13.67
N ASP A 121 0.08 -4.46 14.74
CA ASP A 121 0.66 -5.07 15.94
C ASP A 121 -0.37 -5.84 16.78
N TRP A 122 -1.64 -5.68 16.46
CA TRP A 122 -2.64 -6.63 16.90
C TRP A 122 -2.23 -7.99 16.32
N HIS A 123 -1.62 -8.78 17.17
CA HIS A 123 -1.36 -10.20 16.90
C HIS A 123 -2.69 -10.79 16.43
N ASN A 124 -2.87 -10.84 15.12
CA ASN A 124 -4.05 -11.48 14.58
C ASN A 124 -3.95 -12.96 14.97
N PRO A 125 -4.67 -13.43 15.99
CA PRO A 125 -4.50 -14.78 16.49
C PRO A 125 -5.00 -15.83 15.49
N ILE A 126 -5.63 -15.38 14.40
CA ILE A 126 -6.18 -16.25 13.34
C ILE A 126 -5.15 -16.42 12.23
N ILE A 127 -4.45 -15.34 11.87
CA ILE A 127 -3.46 -15.36 10.79
C ILE A 127 -2.09 -15.17 11.42
N THR A 128 -1.41 -16.26 11.72
CA THR A 128 -0.04 -16.21 12.21
C THR A 128 0.89 -15.72 11.09
N SER A 129 2.05 -15.18 11.45
CA SER A 129 3.07 -14.79 10.46
C SER A 129 3.48 -15.95 9.55
N GLU A 130 3.40 -17.20 10.02
CA GLU A 130 3.64 -18.40 9.22
C GLU A 130 2.53 -18.63 8.18
N VAL A 131 1.26 -18.44 8.55
CA VAL A 131 0.13 -18.52 7.60
C VAL A 131 0.21 -17.35 6.61
N GLN A 132 0.58 -16.17 7.05
CA GLN A 132 0.81 -15.02 6.16
C GLN A 132 1.98 -15.27 5.20
N ALA A 133 3.08 -15.84 5.68
CA ALA A 133 4.21 -16.21 4.83
C ALA A 133 3.84 -17.33 3.84
N ASN A 134 3.05 -18.31 4.25
CA ASN A 134 2.58 -19.39 3.40
C ASN A 134 1.50 -18.94 2.41
N VAL A 135 0.63 -18.00 2.79
CA VAL A 135 -0.42 -17.44 1.91
C VAL A 135 0.15 -16.43 0.91
N TRP A 136 1.19 -15.64 1.30
CA TRP A 136 1.74 -14.57 0.46
C TRP A 136 3.16 -14.82 -0.04
N GLY A 137 3.85 -15.87 0.45
CA GLY A 137 5.28 -16.08 0.21
C GLY A 137 5.65 -17.01 -0.94
N SER A 138 5.10 -18.21 -1.04
CA SER A 138 5.43 -19.18 -2.09
C SER A 138 4.30 -20.10 -2.47
N ASP A 139 3.35 -20.32 -1.58
CA ASP A 139 2.19 -21.16 -1.82
C ASP A 139 0.92 -20.34 -1.58
N ILE A 140 0.57 -19.53 -2.57
CA ILE A 140 -0.80 -19.00 -2.67
C ILE A 140 -1.72 -20.23 -2.63
N PRO A 141 -2.68 -20.30 -1.68
CA PRO A 141 -3.63 -21.41 -1.67
C PRO A 141 -4.24 -21.52 -3.05
N ARG A 142 -4.10 -22.70 -3.66
CA ARG A 142 -4.45 -22.95 -5.06
C ARG A 142 -5.93 -22.71 -5.33
N ASP A 143 -6.71 -22.68 -4.24
CA ASP A 143 -8.13 -22.41 -4.27
C ASP A 143 -8.65 -21.96 -2.89
N LEU A 144 -9.88 -21.49 -2.86
CA LEU A 144 -10.59 -21.08 -1.65
C LEU A 144 -10.77 -22.22 -0.63
N GLU A 145 -10.79 -23.46 -1.08
CA GLU A 145 -10.98 -24.63 -0.22
C GLU A 145 -9.72 -24.90 0.61
N GLU A 146 -8.55 -24.78 0.02
CA GLU A 146 -7.27 -24.90 0.73
C GLU A 146 -7.07 -23.72 1.70
N ALA A 147 -7.43 -22.50 1.33
CA ALA A 147 -7.42 -21.35 2.21
C ALA A 147 -8.35 -21.55 3.41
N TYR A 148 -9.55 -22.06 3.17
CA TYR A 148 -10.52 -22.36 4.22
C TYR A 148 -10.03 -23.50 5.15
N ARG A 149 -9.43 -24.54 4.60
CA ARG A 149 -8.83 -25.64 5.37
C ARG A 149 -7.74 -25.14 6.29
N LEU A 150 -6.78 -24.36 5.77
CA LEU A 150 -5.67 -23.77 6.53
C LEU A 150 -6.18 -22.84 7.65
N LEU A 151 -7.16 -22.01 7.36
CA LEU A 151 -7.82 -21.17 8.36
C LEU A 151 -8.52 -22.01 9.43
N THR A 152 -9.22 -23.08 9.04
CA THR A 152 -9.95 -23.95 9.95
C THR A 152 -9.01 -24.75 10.85
N GLU A 153 -7.93 -25.30 10.30
CA GLU A 153 -6.90 -26.02 11.07
C GLU A 153 -6.21 -25.12 12.09
N ASN A 154 -5.93 -23.87 11.74
CA ASN A 154 -5.37 -22.88 12.66
C ASN A 154 -6.36 -22.37 13.71
N LEU A 155 -7.67 -22.33 13.39
CA LEU A 155 -8.71 -21.95 14.34
C LEU A 155 -8.99 -23.04 15.38
N LEU A 156 -8.81 -24.30 15.02
CA LEU A 156 -9.06 -25.46 15.90
C LEU A 156 -7.97 -25.64 16.99
N VAL A 157 -6.86 -24.92 16.91
CA VAL A 157 -5.88 -24.92 18.00
C VAL A 157 -6.39 -24.02 19.13
N ASN A 158 -7.16 -24.59 20.02
CA ASN A 158 -7.59 -24.21 21.40
C ASN A 158 -7.30 -22.79 21.94
N ASP A 159 -7.39 -21.74 21.16
CA ASP A 159 -7.31 -20.36 21.64
C ASP A 159 -8.72 -19.72 21.62
N PRO A 160 -9.36 -19.50 22.80
CA PRO A 160 -10.69 -18.89 22.85
C PRO A 160 -10.75 -17.47 22.28
N ARG A 161 -9.61 -16.79 22.11
CA ARG A 161 -9.52 -15.48 21.46
C ARG A 161 -9.74 -15.60 19.95
N LYS A 162 -9.27 -16.68 19.33
CA LYS A 162 -9.48 -17.00 17.91
C LYS A 162 -10.95 -17.24 17.61
N LEU A 163 -11.65 -17.95 18.51
CA LEU A 163 -13.08 -18.20 18.38
C LEU A 163 -13.92 -16.91 18.45
N LYS A 164 -13.55 -15.99 19.35
CA LYS A 164 -14.22 -14.68 19.47
C LYS A 164 -14.12 -13.83 18.21
N LEU A 165 -12.94 -13.78 17.59
CA LEU A 165 -12.70 -13.04 16.35
C LEU A 165 -13.47 -13.65 15.17
N TRP A 166 -13.54 -14.98 15.11
CA TRP A 166 -14.30 -15.68 14.07
C TRP A 166 -15.81 -15.43 14.18
N LEU A 167 -16.36 -15.47 15.39
CA LEU A 167 -17.76 -15.14 15.67
C LEU A 167 -18.06 -13.66 15.32
N PHE A 168 -17.17 -12.75 15.64
CA PHE A 168 -17.31 -11.35 15.27
C PHE A 168 -17.29 -11.13 13.75
N ALA A 169 -16.41 -11.83 13.02
CA ALA A 169 -16.36 -11.77 11.56
C ALA A 169 -17.64 -12.33 10.91
N GLN A 170 -18.23 -13.39 11.47
CA GLN A 170 -19.51 -13.93 10.97
C GLN A 170 -20.69 -12.98 11.19
N ASP A 171 -20.72 -12.25 12.30
CA ASP A 171 -21.79 -11.28 12.58
C ASP A 171 -21.66 -10.00 11.73
N ALA A 172 -20.46 -9.63 11.30
CA ALA A 172 -20.20 -8.50 10.42
C ALA A 172 -20.60 -8.75 8.95
N VAL A 173 -20.83 -10.01 8.55
CA VAL A 173 -21.21 -10.42 7.17
C VAL A 173 -22.72 -10.63 7.03
N LYS A 174 -23.50 -10.59 8.11
CA LYS A 174 -24.98 -10.60 8.11
C LYS A 174 -25.52 -9.19 8.01
#